data_3e4b94e53ec316e25ff12d3d4fb48e8a
#
_entry.id   3e4b94e53ec316e25ff12d3d4fb48e8a
#
_cell.length_a   1.000
_cell.length_b   1.000
_cell.length_c   1.000
_cell.angle_alpha   90.00
_cell.angle_beta   90.00
_cell.angle_gamma   90.00
#
_symmetry.space_group_name_H-M   'P 1'
#
loop_
_entity.id
_entity.type
_entity.pdbx_description
1 polymer ?
#
loop_
_entity_poly.entity_id
_entity_poly.type
_entity_poly.pdbx_seq_one_letter_code
_entity_poly.pdbx_strand_id
1 'polypeptide(L)'
;MTPPLVPGFDETFNPYPSGPDGTGDLEQAKAKLAECGQPDGFSMNLAYVNQGLGPDLFASVQQNLGRVGIKVGGAANDGSSYYSTWIGSPKNIIDQKIGIAIAGWGADFPTAYGFWQSIANGNAILDEGNSNYPSLNDPKVNDLLAQLTKEGDKAKADDLAKQLDQQVMANAVYLPVQFDKTFYYRNPRLTNIYLNGGVGNYYDYVNVGTGGK
;
A
#
# COMPACT_ATOMS: atom_id res chain seq x y z
N MET A 1 1.64 -5.23 6.58
CA MET A 1 1.80 -4.27 5.46
C MET A 1 2.64 -3.05 5.84
N THR A 2 2.72 -2.71 7.13
CA THR A 2 3.58 -1.62 7.61
C THR A 2 5.01 -1.79 7.09
N PRO A 3 5.61 -0.79 6.40
CA PRO A 3 6.96 -0.93 5.86
C PRO A 3 8.04 -0.83 6.95
N PRO A 4 9.26 -1.32 6.68
CA PRO A 4 10.40 -1.11 7.57
C PRO A 4 10.56 0.38 7.92
N LEU A 5 11.02 0.67 9.13
CA LEU A 5 11.22 2.02 9.69
C LEU A 5 9.93 2.77 10.09
N VAL A 6 8.75 2.28 9.76
CA VAL A 6 7.50 2.81 10.31
C VAL A 6 7.17 2.07 11.62
N PRO A 7 6.78 2.79 12.70
CA PRO A 7 6.36 2.15 13.94
C PRO A 7 5.26 1.11 13.72
N GLY A 8 5.36 -0.04 14.40
CA GLY A 8 4.45 -1.17 14.20
C GLY A 8 4.90 -2.17 13.13
N PHE A 9 6.04 -1.94 12.44
CA PHE A 9 6.62 -2.95 11.56
C PHE A 9 6.95 -4.23 12.35
N ASP A 10 6.50 -5.37 11.80
CA ASP A 10 6.78 -6.70 12.33
C ASP A 10 7.19 -7.61 11.17
N GLU A 11 8.47 -7.93 11.08
CA GLU A 11 9.01 -8.78 10.01
C GLU A 11 8.51 -10.22 10.06
N THR A 12 7.99 -10.65 11.22
CA THR A 12 7.45 -12.01 11.41
C THR A 12 5.98 -12.15 11.03
N PHE A 13 5.28 -11.02 10.86
CA PHE A 13 3.87 -11.01 10.53
C PHE A 13 3.64 -11.31 9.03
N ASN A 14 3.22 -12.53 8.75
CA ASN A 14 2.87 -13.00 7.41
C ASN A 14 1.54 -13.76 7.44
N PRO A 15 0.40 -13.07 7.32
CA PRO A 15 -0.92 -13.71 7.41
C PRO A 15 -1.29 -14.56 6.19
N TYR A 16 -0.58 -14.39 5.07
CA TYR A 16 -0.84 -15.10 3.82
C TYR A 16 0.46 -15.72 3.26
N PRO A 17 0.98 -16.77 3.88
CA PRO A 17 2.22 -17.38 3.44
C PRO A 17 2.07 -17.99 2.04
N SER A 18 3.05 -17.74 1.19
CA SER A 18 3.06 -18.20 -0.22
C SER A 18 3.56 -19.63 -0.41
N GLY A 19 3.69 -20.40 0.68
CA GLY A 19 4.28 -21.74 0.64
C GLY A 19 5.82 -21.73 0.60
N PRO A 20 6.46 -22.90 0.71
CA PRO A 20 7.92 -23.01 0.82
C PRO A 20 8.69 -22.60 -0.43
N ASP A 21 8.06 -22.67 -1.58
CA ASP A 21 8.64 -22.31 -2.90
C ASP A 21 8.18 -20.93 -3.43
N GLY A 22 7.35 -20.22 -2.65
CA GLY A 22 6.84 -18.90 -3.04
C GLY A 22 5.84 -18.90 -4.20
N THR A 23 5.32 -20.07 -4.61
CA THR A 23 4.41 -20.17 -5.75
C THR A 23 2.94 -19.91 -5.43
N GLY A 24 2.63 -19.65 -4.15
CA GLY A 24 1.28 -19.47 -3.63
C GLY A 24 0.57 -20.81 -3.34
N ASP A 25 -0.55 -20.72 -2.63
CA ASP A 25 -1.40 -21.86 -2.31
C ASP A 25 -2.65 -21.84 -3.19
N LEU A 26 -2.59 -22.57 -4.34
CA LEU A 26 -3.69 -22.63 -5.31
C LEU A 26 -4.92 -23.33 -4.76
N GLU A 27 -4.74 -24.34 -3.93
CA GLU A 27 -5.87 -25.09 -3.38
C GLU A 27 -6.61 -24.24 -2.34
N GLN A 28 -5.89 -23.52 -1.51
CA GLN A 28 -6.50 -22.55 -0.59
C GLN A 28 -7.21 -21.41 -1.35
N ALA A 29 -6.59 -20.87 -2.42
CA ALA A 29 -7.21 -19.85 -3.25
C ALA A 29 -8.51 -20.31 -3.90
N LYS A 30 -8.55 -21.52 -4.46
CA LYS A 30 -9.79 -22.12 -5.02
C LYS A 30 -10.84 -22.37 -3.92
N ALA A 31 -10.43 -22.84 -2.75
CA ALA A 31 -11.35 -23.03 -1.63
C ALA A 31 -12.00 -21.70 -1.22
N LYS A 32 -11.21 -20.61 -1.15
CA LYS A 32 -11.73 -19.27 -0.84
C LYS A 32 -12.65 -18.72 -1.92
N LEU A 33 -12.37 -18.97 -3.20
CA LEU A 33 -13.28 -18.64 -4.28
C LEU A 33 -14.62 -19.38 -4.15
N ALA A 34 -14.59 -20.66 -3.81
CA ALA A 34 -15.80 -21.45 -3.60
C ALA A 34 -16.61 -20.96 -2.38
N GLU A 35 -15.93 -20.62 -1.25
CA GLU A 35 -16.57 -20.06 -0.06
C GLU A 35 -17.29 -18.74 -0.36
N CYS A 36 -16.76 -17.90 -1.27
CA CYS A 36 -17.41 -16.65 -1.67
C CYS A 36 -18.40 -16.81 -2.84
N GLY A 37 -18.73 -18.04 -3.24
CA GLY A 37 -19.71 -18.32 -4.29
C GLY A 37 -19.20 -18.13 -5.71
N GLN A 38 -17.87 -18.12 -5.91
CA GLN A 38 -17.23 -17.94 -7.21
C GLN A 38 -16.27 -19.11 -7.54
N PRO A 39 -16.69 -20.38 -7.49
CA PRO A 39 -15.80 -21.53 -7.66
C PRO A 39 -15.09 -21.57 -9.02
N ASP A 40 -15.70 -20.99 -10.06
CA ASP A 40 -15.16 -20.91 -11.41
C ASP A 40 -14.38 -19.59 -11.68
N GLY A 41 -14.20 -18.77 -10.64
CA GLY A 41 -13.61 -17.46 -10.75
C GLY A 41 -14.58 -16.39 -11.25
N PHE A 42 -14.05 -15.22 -11.57
CA PHE A 42 -14.83 -14.05 -12.04
C PHE A 42 -13.97 -13.16 -12.94
N SER A 43 -14.55 -12.06 -13.41
CA SER A 43 -13.81 -11.09 -14.25
C SER A 43 -13.74 -9.73 -13.55
N MET A 44 -12.57 -9.09 -13.62
CA MET A 44 -12.33 -7.73 -13.12
C MET A 44 -11.25 -7.03 -13.95
N ASN A 45 -11.08 -5.72 -13.74
CA ASN A 45 -9.96 -4.97 -14.29
C ASN A 45 -8.91 -4.68 -13.21
N LEU A 46 -7.64 -4.63 -13.63
CA LEU A 46 -6.53 -4.16 -12.82
C LEU A 46 -6.06 -2.81 -13.36
N ALA A 47 -6.11 -1.79 -12.52
CA ALA A 47 -5.62 -0.46 -12.84
C ALA A 47 -4.11 -0.35 -12.60
N TYR A 48 -3.39 0.24 -13.55
CA TYR A 48 -1.96 0.48 -13.45
C TYR A 48 -1.53 1.68 -14.29
N VAL A 49 -0.41 2.31 -13.90
CA VAL A 49 0.25 3.31 -14.75
C VAL A 49 1.04 2.60 -15.84
N ASN A 50 0.82 2.97 -17.10
CA ASN A 50 1.46 2.35 -18.27
C ASN A 50 2.93 2.81 -18.43
N GLN A 51 3.68 2.82 -17.32
CA GLN A 51 5.09 3.19 -17.25
C GLN A 51 5.79 2.38 -16.14
N GLY A 52 7.11 2.31 -16.20
CA GLY A 52 7.93 1.64 -15.20
C GLY A 52 7.54 0.17 -15.04
N LEU A 53 7.34 -0.28 -13.81
CA LEU A 53 6.98 -1.66 -13.47
C LEU A 53 5.49 -1.98 -13.66
N GLY A 54 4.64 -1.00 -13.95
CA GLY A 54 3.19 -1.20 -14.06
C GLY A 54 2.77 -2.31 -15.03
N PRO A 55 3.24 -2.31 -16.29
CA PRO A 55 2.91 -3.37 -17.26
C PRO A 55 3.37 -4.77 -16.81
N ASP A 56 4.56 -4.89 -16.22
CA ASP A 56 5.11 -6.18 -15.78
C ASP A 56 4.35 -6.73 -14.58
N LEU A 57 4.00 -5.87 -13.61
CA LEU A 57 3.16 -6.24 -12.47
C LEU A 57 1.76 -6.66 -12.93
N PHE A 58 1.17 -5.92 -13.88
CA PHE A 58 -0.11 -6.32 -14.48
C PHE A 58 -0.03 -7.72 -15.09
N ALA A 59 0.95 -7.99 -15.93
CA ALA A 59 1.12 -9.29 -16.58
C ALA A 59 1.31 -10.43 -15.55
N SER A 60 2.10 -10.18 -14.51
CA SER A 60 2.33 -11.14 -13.43
C SER A 60 1.05 -11.45 -12.65
N VAL A 61 0.29 -10.43 -12.25
CA VAL A 61 -0.97 -10.60 -11.51
C VAL A 61 -2.01 -11.31 -12.40
N GLN A 62 -2.15 -10.91 -13.67
CA GLN A 62 -3.05 -11.55 -14.62
C GLN A 62 -2.75 -13.05 -14.76
N GLN A 63 -1.47 -13.42 -14.93
CA GLN A 63 -1.06 -14.81 -15.05
C GLN A 63 -1.37 -15.61 -13.78
N ASN A 64 -1.01 -15.06 -12.60
CA ASN A 64 -1.20 -15.78 -11.34
C ASN A 64 -2.69 -15.96 -11.00
N LEU A 65 -3.50 -14.95 -11.13
CA LEU A 65 -4.94 -15.03 -10.86
C LEU A 65 -5.68 -15.89 -11.91
N GLY A 66 -5.18 -15.94 -13.14
CA GLY A 66 -5.68 -16.84 -14.18
C GLY A 66 -5.60 -18.32 -13.81
N ARG A 67 -4.63 -18.72 -12.97
CA ARG A 67 -4.47 -20.12 -12.48
C ARG A 67 -5.64 -20.59 -11.61
N VAL A 68 -6.40 -19.67 -11.05
CA VAL A 68 -7.59 -19.96 -10.23
C VAL A 68 -8.89 -19.48 -10.87
N GLY A 69 -8.88 -19.17 -12.18
CA GLY A 69 -10.09 -18.83 -12.93
C GLY A 69 -10.46 -17.34 -12.93
N ILE A 70 -9.70 -16.48 -12.24
CA ILE A 70 -9.96 -15.03 -12.25
C ILE A 70 -9.42 -14.42 -13.55
N LYS A 71 -10.31 -13.78 -14.33
CA LYS A 71 -9.96 -13.11 -15.60
C LYS A 71 -9.68 -11.63 -15.33
N VAL A 72 -8.43 -11.22 -15.52
CA VAL A 72 -7.98 -9.86 -15.24
C VAL A 72 -7.80 -9.09 -16.54
N GLY A 73 -8.62 -8.05 -16.76
CA GLY A 73 -8.44 -7.07 -17.84
C GLY A 73 -7.49 -5.95 -17.41
N GLY A 74 -6.78 -5.34 -18.37
CA GLY A 74 -5.91 -4.19 -18.08
C GLY A 74 -6.64 -2.86 -18.18
N ALA A 75 -6.59 -2.04 -17.14
CA ALA A 75 -7.06 -0.65 -17.11
C ALA A 75 -5.85 0.30 -17.00
N ALA A 76 -5.12 0.42 -18.12
CA ALA A 76 -3.92 1.26 -18.20
C ALA A 76 -4.26 2.76 -18.15
N ASN A 77 -3.44 3.56 -17.47
CA ASN A 77 -3.53 5.02 -17.41
C ASN A 77 -2.15 5.63 -17.68
N ASP A 78 -2.11 6.88 -18.19
CA ASP A 78 -0.88 7.60 -18.48
C ASP A 78 -0.13 8.13 -17.24
N GLY A 79 -0.79 8.08 -16.08
CA GLY A 79 -0.25 8.53 -14.80
C GLY A 79 -0.66 9.93 -14.37
N SER A 80 -1.05 10.81 -15.29
CA SER A 80 -1.35 12.22 -14.97
C SER A 80 -2.54 12.39 -14.02
N SER A 81 -3.55 11.54 -14.16
CA SER A 81 -4.77 11.54 -13.35
C SER A 81 -4.96 10.27 -12.51
N TYR A 82 -3.95 9.40 -12.49
CA TYR A 82 -4.07 8.08 -11.89
C TYR A 82 -4.52 8.12 -10.44
N TYR A 83 -3.81 8.87 -9.60
CA TYR A 83 -4.08 8.95 -8.16
C TYR A 83 -5.22 9.89 -7.80
N SER A 84 -5.51 10.89 -8.62
CA SER A 84 -6.55 11.89 -8.31
C SER A 84 -7.95 11.41 -8.68
N THR A 85 -8.15 10.96 -9.91
CA THR A 85 -9.47 10.64 -10.43
C THR A 85 -9.61 9.20 -10.91
N TRP A 86 -8.52 8.55 -11.36
CA TRP A 86 -8.63 7.19 -11.91
C TRP A 86 -8.88 6.15 -10.81
N ILE A 87 -7.93 5.99 -9.86
CA ILE A 87 -8.10 5.14 -8.68
C ILE A 87 -8.52 5.96 -7.44
N GLY A 88 -8.35 7.27 -7.46
CA GLY A 88 -8.74 8.18 -6.39
C GLY A 88 -10.22 8.55 -6.38
N SER A 89 -11.03 8.02 -7.30
CA SER A 89 -12.49 8.16 -7.26
C SER A 89 -13.15 6.81 -7.05
N PRO A 90 -13.78 6.57 -5.88
CA PRO A 90 -14.54 5.34 -5.62
C PRO A 90 -15.58 5.04 -6.70
N LYS A 91 -16.24 6.09 -7.20
CA LYS A 91 -17.20 5.96 -8.30
C LYS A 91 -16.55 5.41 -9.57
N ASN A 92 -15.38 5.95 -9.96
CA ASN A 92 -14.68 5.50 -11.16
C ASN A 92 -14.18 4.04 -11.00
N ILE A 93 -13.72 3.65 -9.82
CA ILE A 93 -13.34 2.26 -9.52
C ILE A 93 -14.50 1.31 -9.82
N ILE A 94 -15.71 1.65 -9.37
CA ILE A 94 -16.92 0.85 -9.60
C ILE A 94 -17.28 0.84 -11.09
N ASP A 95 -17.37 2.00 -11.73
CA ASP A 95 -17.78 2.15 -13.13
C ASP A 95 -16.83 1.40 -14.09
N GLN A 96 -15.53 1.41 -13.81
CA GLN A 96 -14.49 0.73 -14.59
C GLN A 96 -14.27 -0.74 -14.15
N LYS A 97 -15.02 -1.23 -13.17
CA LYS A 97 -14.88 -2.60 -12.61
C LYS A 97 -13.45 -2.91 -12.18
N ILE A 98 -12.78 -1.93 -11.57
CA ILE A 98 -11.43 -2.09 -11.05
C ILE A 98 -11.50 -2.91 -9.77
N GLY A 99 -11.01 -4.15 -9.82
CA GLY A 99 -10.90 -5.02 -8.66
C GLY A 99 -9.55 -4.94 -7.96
N ILE A 100 -8.50 -4.50 -8.68
CA ILE A 100 -7.16 -4.28 -8.14
C ILE A 100 -6.61 -2.99 -8.72
N ALA A 101 -5.92 -2.19 -7.90
CA ALA A 101 -5.15 -1.04 -8.34
C ALA A 101 -3.70 -1.16 -7.86
N ILE A 102 -2.72 -0.99 -8.76
CA ILE A 102 -1.31 -0.93 -8.40
C ILE A 102 -1.01 0.50 -7.94
N ALA A 103 -0.65 0.66 -6.67
CA ALA A 103 -0.38 1.97 -6.08
C ALA A 103 0.87 1.95 -5.19
N GLY A 104 1.52 3.10 -5.08
CA GLY A 104 2.58 3.34 -4.11
C GLY A 104 2.09 4.20 -2.95
N TRP A 105 2.64 3.98 -1.77
CA TRP A 105 2.36 4.78 -0.59
C TRP A 105 3.58 4.93 0.32
N GLY A 106 3.70 6.06 0.96
CA GLY A 106 4.70 6.34 2.00
C GLY A 106 4.06 7.06 3.18
N ALA A 107 4.69 7.01 4.35
CA ALA A 107 4.19 7.73 5.52
C ALA A 107 4.30 9.25 5.33
N ASP A 108 3.22 10.00 5.59
CA ASP A 108 3.23 11.47 5.60
C ASP A 108 4.06 12.01 6.78
N PHE A 109 4.08 11.27 7.90
CA PHE A 109 4.84 11.56 9.11
C PHE A 109 5.51 10.27 9.59
N PRO A 110 6.63 10.31 10.34
CA PRO A 110 7.35 9.13 10.81
C PRO A 110 6.63 8.44 11.99
N THR A 111 5.33 8.20 11.85
CA THR A 111 4.44 7.54 12.82
C THR A 111 3.57 6.50 12.12
N ALA A 112 3.06 5.52 12.88
CA ALA A 112 2.07 4.58 12.36
C ALA A 112 0.81 5.31 11.86
N TYR A 113 0.32 6.30 12.60
CA TYR A 113 -0.81 7.11 12.18
C TYR A 113 -0.53 7.84 10.85
N GLY A 114 0.66 8.42 10.68
CA GLY A 114 1.08 9.08 9.45
C GLY A 114 1.16 8.15 8.22
N PHE A 115 1.33 6.85 8.44
CA PHE A 115 1.26 5.86 7.36
C PHE A 115 -0.18 5.45 7.04
N TRP A 116 -1.00 5.18 8.06
CA TRP A 116 -2.28 4.51 7.89
C TRP A 116 -3.48 5.44 7.71
N GLN A 117 -3.43 6.67 8.22
CA GLN A 117 -4.60 7.56 8.31
C GLN A 117 -5.25 7.85 6.95
N SER A 118 -4.47 8.02 5.91
CA SER A 118 -5.00 8.35 4.57
C SER A 118 -5.46 7.13 3.79
N ILE A 119 -4.87 5.95 4.06
CA ILE A 119 -5.12 4.75 3.26
C ILE A 119 -6.08 3.76 3.91
N ALA A 120 -6.35 3.86 5.22
CA ALA A 120 -7.19 2.88 5.91
C ALA A 120 -8.32 3.50 6.75
N ASN A 121 -8.37 4.83 6.92
CA ASN A 121 -9.40 5.47 7.70
C ASN A 121 -10.69 5.62 6.88
N GLY A 122 -11.76 4.94 7.29
CA GLY A 122 -13.07 5.04 6.65
C GLY A 122 -13.68 6.44 6.72
N ASN A 123 -13.34 7.23 7.76
CA ASN A 123 -13.80 8.61 7.90
C ASN A 123 -13.05 9.63 7.00
N ALA A 124 -11.99 9.19 6.32
CA ALA A 124 -11.20 10.02 5.41
C ALA A 124 -11.48 9.72 3.92
N ILE A 125 -12.47 8.88 3.61
CA ILE A 125 -12.86 8.57 2.23
C ILE A 125 -13.41 9.83 1.56
N LEU A 126 -12.90 10.12 0.36
CA LEU A 126 -13.28 11.25 -0.47
C LEU A 126 -13.88 10.76 -1.80
N ASP A 127 -14.71 11.59 -2.43
CA ASP A 127 -15.27 11.31 -3.77
C ASP A 127 -14.19 11.36 -4.88
N GLU A 128 -13.18 12.23 -4.71
CA GLU A 128 -12.03 12.37 -5.59
C GLU A 128 -10.75 12.65 -4.75
N GLY A 129 -9.60 12.24 -5.26
CA GLY A 129 -8.33 12.34 -4.54
C GLY A 129 -8.28 11.44 -3.30
N ASN A 130 -9.15 10.44 -3.24
CA ASN A 130 -9.20 9.47 -2.15
C ASN A 130 -7.96 8.58 -2.18
N SER A 131 -7.23 8.47 -1.08
CA SER A 131 -6.08 7.56 -0.93
C SER A 131 -6.46 6.20 -0.34
N ASN A 132 -7.63 6.09 0.27
CA ASN A 132 -8.20 4.82 0.71
C ASN A 132 -8.88 4.14 -0.50
N TYR A 133 -8.07 3.68 -1.46
CA TYR A 133 -8.56 3.14 -2.75
C TYR A 133 -9.55 1.97 -2.59
N PRO A 134 -9.38 1.04 -1.64
CA PRO A 134 -10.36 -0.01 -1.42
C PRO A 134 -11.64 0.48 -0.72
N SER A 135 -11.72 1.75 -0.35
CA SER A 135 -12.81 2.33 0.46
C SER A 135 -13.07 1.54 1.76
N LEU A 136 -11.97 1.11 2.40
CA LEU A 136 -12.03 0.39 3.67
C LEU A 136 -12.68 1.25 4.75
N ASN A 137 -13.79 0.77 5.32
CA ASN A 137 -14.48 1.41 6.43
C ASN A 137 -14.80 0.38 7.52
N ASP A 138 -13.74 -0.15 8.13
CA ASP A 138 -13.84 -1.11 9.24
C ASP A 138 -13.88 -0.32 10.56
N PRO A 139 -14.92 -0.49 11.41
CA PRO A 139 -15.03 0.21 12.69
C PRO A 139 -13.83 -0.02 13.61
N LYS A 140 -13.25 -1.22 13.61
CA LYS A 140 -12.09 -1.53 14.46
C LYS A 140 -10.82 -0.86 13.95
N VAL A 141 -10.64 -0.77 12.63
CA VAL A 141 -9.53 0.01 12.02
C VAL A 141 -9.67 1.49 12.40
N ASN A 142 -10.88 2.05 12.25
CA ASN A 142 -11.16 3.44 12.60
C ASN A 142 -10.91 3.73 14.10
N ASP A 143 -11.30 2.81 14.99
CA ASP A 143 -11.08 2.92 16.43
C ASP A 143 -9.58 2.86 16.79
N LEU A 144 -8.83 1.91 16.22
CA LEU A 144 -7.38 1.82 16.43
C LEU A 144 -6.65 3.08 15.97
N LEU A 145 -7.05 3.66 14.83
CA LEU A 145 -6.53 4.95 14.37
C LEU A 145 -6.84 6.08 15.36
N ALA A 146 -8.06 6.11 15.89
CA ALA A 146 -8.46 7.12 16.90
C ALA A 146 -7.70 6.95 18.21
N GLN A 147 -7.38 5.73 18.64
CA GLN A 147 -6.55 5.46 19.81
C GLN A 147 -5.11 5.93 19.59
N LEU A 148 -4.51 5.65 18.41
CA LEU A 148 -3.16 6.11 18.09
C LEU A 148 -2.97 7.62 18.18
N THR A 149 -4.01 8.42 17.90
CA THR A 149 -3.92 9.89 18.02
C THR A 149 -3.84 10.38 19.47
N LYS A 150 -4.20 9.55 20.45
CA LYS A 150 -4.30 9.90 21.86
C LYS A 150 -3.22 9.24 22.71
N GLU A 151 -2.56 8.22 22.19
CA GLU A 151 -1.57 7.45 22.95
C GLU A 151 -0.22 8.16 22.97
N GLY A 152 0.22 8.53 24.16
CA GLY A 152 1.52 9.18 24.39
C GLY A 152 2.62 8.22 24.82
N ASP A 153 2.29 7.01 25.24
CA ASP A 153 3.26 5.99 25.59
C ASP A 153 3.72 5.26 24.30
N LYS A 154 5.03 5.30 24.05
CA LYS A 154 5.60 4.72 22.82
C LYS A 154 5.35 3.23 22.70
N ALA A 155 5.46 2.45 23.76
CA ALA A 155 5.30 0.99 23.71
C ALA A 155 3.85 0.62 23.39
N LYS A 156 2.89 1.33 23.99
CA LYS A 156 1.46 1.14 23.69
C LYS A 156 1.11 1.59 22.28
N ALA A 157 1.69 2.70 21.81
CA ALA A 157 1.51 3.14 20.43
C ALA A 157 2.05 2.11 19.41
N ASP A 158 3.21 1.51 19.68
CA ASP A 158 3.77 0.44 18.85
C ASP A 158 2.87 -0.82 18.85
N ASP A 159 2.29 -1.20 19.99
CA ASP A 159 1.33 -2.30 20.09
C ASP A 159 0.01 -2.01 19.33
N LEU A 160 -0.53 -0.81 19.44
CA LEU A 160 -1.70 -0.38 18.68
C LEU A 160 -1.42 -0.39 17.17
N ALA A 161 -0.22 0.04 16.76
CA ALA A 161 0.18 0.04 15.37
C ALA A 161 0.25 -1.38 14.78
N LYS A 162 0.77 -2.36 15.54
CA LYS A 162 0.76 -3.79 15.14
C LYS A 162 -0.66 -4.33 15.02
N GLN A 163 -1.53 -4.03 15.99
CA GLN A 163 -2.94 -4.44 15.93
C GLN A 163 -3.66 -3.83 14.71
N LEU A 164 -3.35 -2.58 14.38
CA LEU A 164 -3.89 -1.89 13.21
C LEU A 164 -3.45 -2.59 11.92
N ASP A 165 -2.15 -2.89 11.75
CA ASP A 165 -1.64 -3.64 10.60
C ASP A 165 -2.34 -5.01 10.47
N GLN A 166 -2.44 -5.76 11.56
CA GLN A 166 -3.12 -7.05 11.59
C GLN A 166 -4.60 -6.93 11.18
N GLN A 167 -5.31 -5.92 11.68
CA GLN A 167 -6.71 -5.71 11.36
C GLN A 167 -6.93 -5.31 9.90
N VAL A 168 -6.08 -4.42 9.35
CA VAL A 168 -6.15 -4.04 7.94
C VAL A 168 -5.86 -5.25 7.04
N MET A 169 -4.83 -6.03 7.36
CA MET A 169 -4.50 -7.23 6.59
C MET A 169 -5.59 -8.31 6.68
N ALA A 170 -6.29 -8.43 7.82
CA ALA A 170 -7.43 -9.35 7.96
C ALA A 170 -8.61 -9.00 7.04
N ASN A 171 -8.74 -7.73 6.64
CA ASN A 171 -9.73 -7.30 5.64
C ASN A 171 -9.33 -7.68 4.19
N ALA A 172 -8.09 -8.17 3.97
CA ALA A 172 -7.56 -8.61 2.67
C ALA A 172 -7.67 -7.55 1.55
N VAL A 173 -7.65 -6.26 1.89
CA VAL A 173 -7.81 -5.15 0.93
C VAL A 173 -6.49 -4.63 0.37
N TYR A 174 -5.35 -5.04 0.95
CA TYR A 174 -4.02 -4.67 0.50
C TYR A 174 -3.14 -5.89 0.30
N LEU A 175 -2.38 -5.89 -0.79
CA LEU A 175 -1.31 -6.85 -1.06
C LEU A 175 0.01 -6.07 -1.18
N PRO A 176 0.89 -6.10 -0.17
CA PRO A 176 2.22 -5.50 -0.28
C PRO A 176 3.06 -6.30 -1.28
N VAL A 177 3.54 -5.62 -2.34
CA VAL A 177 4.32 -6.24 -3.41
C VAL A 177 5.80 -6.04 -3.19
N GLN A 178 6.21 -4.82 -2.80
CA GLN A 178 7.61 -4.47 -2.59
C GLN A 178 7.75 -3.28 -1.65
N PHE A 179 8.91 -3.17 -1.04
CA PHE A 179 9.37 -1.96 -0.36
C PHE A 179 10.55 -1.37 -1.15
N ASP A 180 10.36 -0.15 -1.63
CA ASP A 180 11.38 0.52 -2.42
C ASP A 180 12.56 0.97 -1.58
N LYS A 181 13.77 0.86 -2.15
CA LYS A 181 14.99 1.46 -1.61
C LYS A 181 15.37 2.64 -2.48
N THR A 182 15.42 3.83 -1.88
CA THR A 182 15.85 5.04 -2.57
C THR A 182 17.38 5.19 -2.46
N PHE A 183 18.03 5.40 -3.59
CA PHE A 183 19.45 5.70 -3.66
C PHE A 183 19.64 7.19 -3.93
N TYR A 184 20.40 7.84 -3.08
CA TYR A 184 20.72 9.25 -3.25
C TYR A 184 22.19 9.41 -3.66
N TYR A 185 22.39 10.02 -4.82
CA TYR A 185 23.73 10.50 -5.21
C TYR A 185 23.94 11.90 -4.62
N ARG A 186 25.09 12.13 -4.02
CA ARG A 186 25.50 13.48 -3.62
C ARG A 186 26.82 13.85 -4.29
N ASN A 187 26.93 15.11 -4.68
CA ASN A 187 28.20 15.67 -5.10
C ASN A 187 29.16 15.70 -3.89
N PRO A 188 30.41 15.18 -4.00
CA PRO A 188 31.33 15.13 -2.88
C PRO A 188 31.76 16.51 -2.35
N ARG A 189 31.49 17.59 -3.09
CA ARG A 189 31.72 18.98 -2.64
C ARG A 189 30.61 19.49 -1.70
N LEU A 190 29.50 18.81 -1.59
CA LEU A 190 28.42 19.21 -0.69
C LEU A 190 28.73 18.76 0.75
N THR A 191 28.53 19.69 1.68
CA THR A 191 28.69 19.48 3.12
C THR A 191 27.34 19.54 3.83
N ASN A 192 27.26 19.01 5.05
CA ASN A 192 26.05 18.97 5.86
C ASN A 192 24.86 18.30 5.16
N ILE A 193 25.14 17.27 4.36
CA ILE A 193 24.12 16.45 3.71
C ILE A 193 23.70 15.34 4.67
N TYR A 194 22.44 15.35 5.04
CA TYR A 194 21.79 14.27 5.79
C TYR A 194 20.35 14.05 5.31
N LEU A 195 19.84 12.84 5.57
CA LEU A 195 18.46 12.50 5.28
C LEU A 195 17.61 12.86 6.49
N ASN A 196 16.53 13.58 6.27
CA ASN A 196 15.61 14.00 7.31
C ASN A 196 14.39 13.07 7.36
N GLY A 197 14.30 12.23 8.40
CA GLY A 197 13.18 11.30 8.60
C GLY A 197 11.83 11.99 8.81
N GLY A 198 11.84 13.25 9.25
CA GLY A 198 10.61 14.04 9.42
C GLY A 198 9.97 14.50 8.11
N VAL A 199 10.70 14.38 6.99
CA VAL A 199 10.22 14.76 5.65
C VAL A 199 10.43 13.61 4.63
N GLY A 200 10.14 12.39 5.03
CA GLY A 200 10.17 11.23 4.14
C GLY A 200 11.57 10.77 3.71
N ASN A 201 12.59 11.02 4.54
CA ASN A 201 13.99 10.70 4.24
C ASN A 201 14.56 11.37 3.00
N TYR A 202 14.06 12.54 2.61
CA TYR A 202 14.72 13.39 1.61
C TYR A 202 15.89 14.16 2.20
N TYR A 203 16.75 14.68 1.34
CA TYR A 203 17.82 15.58 1.78
C TYR A 203 17.23 16.83 2.45
N ASP A 204 17.75 17.15 3.62
CA ASP A 204 17.51 18.44 4.25
C ASP A 204 18.43 19.48 3.62
N TYR A 205 17.85 20.33 2.78
CA TYR A 205 18.60 21.35 2.04
C TYR A 205 18.87 22.63 2.83
N VAL A 206 18.27 22.79 4.02
CA VAL A 206 18.40 24.02 4.81
C VAL A 206 19.83 24.30 5.23
N ASN A 207 20.58 23.25 5.57
CA ASN A 207 21.94 23.36 6.08
C ASN A 207 23.02 22.96 5.07
N VAL A 208 22.63 22.67 3.82
CA VAL A 208 23.57 22.25 2.79
C VAL A 208 24.54 23.37 2.47
N GLY A 209 25.83 23.07 2.54
CA GLY A 209 26.88 23.95 2.15
C GLY A 209 27.76 23.36 1.04
N THR A 210 28.58 24.19 0.44
CA THR A 210 29.64 23.74 -0.48
C THR A 210 31.00 23.82 0.20
N GLY A 211 31.72 22.71 0.26
CA GLY A 211 33.10 22.69 0.70
C GLY A 211 33.95 23.53 -0.28
N GLY A 212 34.64 24.53 0.23
CA GLY A 212 35.55 25.31 -0.56
C GLY A 212 36.75 24.46 -1.00
N LYS A 213 37.09 24.55 -2.31
CA LYS A 213 38.19 23.96 -3.10
C LYS A 213 38.25 22.48 -3.22
#